data_0b1169606b9bee7ad31bf8b98bae6c88
#
_entry.id   0b1169606b9bee7ad31bf8b98bae6c88
#
_cell.length_a   1.000
_cell.length_b   1.000
_cell.length_c   1.000
_cell.angle_alpha   90.00
_cell.angle_beta   90.00
_cell.angle_gamma   90.00
#
_symmetry.space_group_name_H-M   'P 1'
#
loop_
_entity.id
_entity.type
_entity.pdbx_description
1 polymer ?
#
loop_
_entity_poly.entity_id
_entity_poly.type
_entity_poly.pdbx_seq_one_letter_code
_entity_poly.pdbx_strand_id
1 'polypeptide(L)'
;MKKTLLCLSLAIMSAGFMALKPANASAKAADAQNQPDPNSYSIVKVQGNPDWTLIPELSADNILWKPDCGIRAFGQFCYDDSSLYVHLRAVEKEIRASFTAPLSPVYQDSCLEFFFMPEGRDRYFNFEINPNGCLYIECGRDRRDRFVLYRSDLQERFQIRTERDENGREVYYQIPLDFIRLFYPDFQFSGILNANVYKCGDKTDHPHYLSWNPITSEKPDFHRPEDFGMMIFEN
;
A
#
# COMPACT_ATOMS: atom_id res chain seq x y z
N MET A 1 -3.54 1.03 -99.55
CA MET A 1 -3.10 1.70 -98.35
C MET A 1 -3.46 0.82 -97.13
N LYS A 2 -2.54 0.00 -96.62
CA LYS A 2 -2.71 -0.88 -95.45
C LYS A 2 -1.66 -0.46 -94.46
N LYS A 3 -2.06 0.05 -93.29
CA LYS A 3 -1.20 0.40 -92.19
C LYS A 3 -1.03 -0.85 -91.31
N THR A 4 0.20 -1.33 -91.15
CA THR A 4 0.60 -2.45 -90.31
C THR A 4 0.81 -1.91 -88.92
N LEU A 5 0.14 -2.51 -87.92
CA LEU A 5 0.28 -2.18 -86.48
C LEU A 5 1.29 -3.15 -85.86
N LEU A 6 2.31 -2.59 -85.27
CA LEU A 6 3.41 -3.36 -84.61
C LEU A 6 3.03 -3.46 -83.10
N CYS A 7 2.82 -4.69 -82.63
CA CYS A 7 2.61 -4.96 -81.21
C CYS A 7 3.96 -5.10 -80.51
N LEU A 8 4.20 -4.22 -79.54
CA LEU A 8 5.37 -4.29 -78.64
C LEU A 8 4.92 -4.93 -77.31
N SER A 9 5.38 -6.13 -77.05
CA SER A 9 5.14 -6.82 -75.76
C SER A 9 6.13 -6.35 -74.72
N LEU A 10 5.60 -5.73 -73.65
CA LEU A 10 6.40 -5.30 -72.51
C LEU A 10 6.37 -6.40 -71.44
N ALA A 11 7.54 -6.99 -71.15
CA ALA A 11 7.71 -7.94 -70.06
C ALA A 11 7.83 -7.18 -68.76
N ILE A 12 6.87 -7.40 -67.83
CA ILE A 12 6.92 -6.86 -66.48
C ILE A 12 7.64 -7.85 -65.59
N MET A 13 8.86 -7.49 -65.14
CA MET A 13 9.58 -8.20 -64.06
C MET A 13 8.92 -7.82 -62.70
N SER A 14 8.34 -8.80 -62.04
CA SER A 14 7.86 -8.66 -60.65
C SER A 14 9.04 -8.79 -59.70
N ALA A 15 9.50 -7.67 -59.13
CA ALA A 15 10.42 -7.67 -57.99
C ALA A 15 9.64 -8.05 -56.72
N GLY A 16 9.95 -9.21 -56.16
CA GLY A 16 9.42 -9.65 -54.88
C GLY A 16 9.93 -8.76 -53.76
N PHE A 17 9.05 -7.98 -53.14
CA PHE A 17 9.33 -7.30 -51.91
C PHE A 17 9.22 -8.30 -50.74
N MET A 18 10.37 -8.75 -50.21
CA MET A 18 10.44 -9.46 -48.96
C MET A 18 10.14 -8.44 -47.83
N ALA A 19 8.96 -8.50 -47.24
CA ALA A 19 8.63 -7.75 -46.04
C ALA A 19 9.40 -8.30 -44.85
N LEU A 20 10.39 -7.55 -44.39
CA LEU A 20 11.03 -7.77 -43.08
C LEU A 20 10.01 -7.55 -42.00
N LYS A 21 9.63 -8.60 -41.25
CA LYS A 21 8.84 -8.50 -40.02
C LYS A 21 9.65 -7.72 -38.97
N PRO A 22 9.07 -6.74 -38.28
CA PRO A 22 9.76 -6.07 -37.18
C PRO A 22 9.93 -7.03 -36.00
N ALA A 23 11.19 -7.26 -35.60
CA ALA A 23 11.58 -8.12 -34.49
C ALA A 23 11.27 -7.55 -33.09
N ASN A 24 10.54 -6.43 -32.99
CA ASN A 24 10.35 -5.72 -31.73
C ASN A 24 8.97 -5.89 -31.05
N ALA A 25 8.10 -6.74 -31.58
CA ALA A 25 6.78 -6.95 -30.93
C ALA A 25 6.83 -8.00 -29.80
N SER A 26 7.82 -8.90 -29.82
CA SER A 26 7.93 -9.98 -28.82
C SER A 26 8.61 -9.56 -27.51
N ALA A 27 9.52 -8.59 -27.56
CA ALA A 27 10.22 -8.09 -26.35
C ALA A 27 9.31 -7.25 -25.45
N LYS A 28 8.41 -6.43 -26.03
CA LYS A 28 7.46 -5.61 -25.24
C LYS A 28 6.37 -6.41 -24.54
N ALA A 29 6.05 -7.61 -25.03
CA ALA A 29 5.04 -8.48 -24.40
C ALA A 29 5.62 -9.30 -23.23
N ALA A 30 6.95 -9.57 -23.24
CA ALA A 30 7.61 -10.29 -22.16
C ALA A 30 7.90 -9.40 -20.93
N ASP A 31 8.17 -8.10 -21.12
CA ASP A 31 8.37 -7.15 -20.01
C ASP A 31 7.06 -6.78 -19.31
N ALA A 32 5.92 -6.86 -19.99
CA ALA A 32 4.61 -6.57 -19.38
C ALA A 32 4.10 -7.71 -18.47
N GLN A 33 4.66 -8.93 -18.56
CA GLN A 33 4.26 -10.08 -17.74
C GLN A 33 5.02 -10.20 -16.41
N ASN A 34 5.98 -9.34 -16.13
CA ASN A 34 6.84 -9.42 -14.95
C ASN A 34 6.81 -8.15 -14.07
N GLN A 35 5.83 -7.26 -14.27
CA GLN A 35 5.61 -6.19 -13.30
C GLN A 35 4.77 -6.73 -12.15
N PRO A 36 5.20 -6.56 -10.89
CA PRO A 36 4.37 -6.93 -9.75
C PRO A 36 3.02 -6.20 -9.85
N ASP A 37 1.95 -6.88 -9.45
CA ASP A 37 0.62 -6.27 -9.36
C ASP A 37 0.74 -5.03 -8.46
N PRO A 38 0.35 -3.83 -8.93
CA PRO A 38 0.44 -2.61 -8.12
C PRO A 38 -0.39 -2.68 -6.83
N ASN A 39 -1.32 -3.62 -6.75
CA ASN A 39 -2.14 -3.88 -5.57
C ASN A 39 -1.56 -5.00 -4.68
N SER A 40 -0.32 -5.42 -4.91
CA SER A 40 0.36 -6.42 -4.10
C SER A 40 1.68 -5.91 -3.52
N TYR A 41 2.05 -6.42 -2.35
CA TYR A 41 3.29 -6.12 -1.65
C TYR A 41 3.86 -7.39 -1.01
N SER A 42 5.16 -7.62 -1.17
CA SER A 42 5.87 -8.75 -0.54
C SER A 42 6.36 -8.36 0.86
N ILE A 43 5.92 -9.09 1.88
CA ILE A 43 6.41 -8.97 3.25
C ILE A 43 7.60 -9.93 3.40
N VAL A 44 8.81 -9.38 3.44
CA VAL A 44 10.04 -10.17 3.50
C VAL A 44 10.32 -10.69 4.92
N LYS A 45 10.86 -11.91 5.02
CA LYS A 45 11.30 -12.47 6.29
C LYS A 45 12.68 -11.93 6.66
N VAL A 46 12.84 -11.50 7.92
CA VAL A 46 14.11 -10.99 8.45
C VAL A 46 14.60 -11.81 9.63
N GLN A 47 15.87 -11.68 9.94
CA GLN A 47 16.48 -12.25 11.15
C GLN A 47 17.03 -11.11 12.03
N GLY A 48 16.51 -10.99 13.23
CA GLY A 48 16.88 -9.91 14.14
C GLY A 48 16.21 -8.58 13.81
N ASN A 49 16.83 -7.47 14.18
CA ASN A 49 16.27 -6.15 13.94
C ASN A 49 16.19 -5.84 12.44
N PRO A 50 15.07 -5.26 11.95
CA PRO A 50 14.94 -4.86 10.55
C PRO A 50 16.01 -3.85 10.12
N ASP A 51 16.64 -4.11 8.97
CA ASP A 51 17.37 -3.10 8.20
C ASP A 51 16.43 -2.50 7.16
N TRP A 52 15.81 -1.39 7.50
CA TRP A 52 14.80 -0.73 6.67
C TRP A 52 15.33 -0.28 5.31
N THR A 53 16.65 -0.15 5.13
CA THR A 53 17.23 0.19 3.83
C THR A 53 17.14 -0.94 2.81
N LEU A 54 16.91 -2.17 3.28
CA LEU A 54 16.78 -3.38 2.45
C LEU A 54 15.33 -3.82 2.25
N ILE A 55 14.37 -3.22 2.99
CA ILE A 55 12.95 -3.58 2.90
C ILE A 55 12.30 -2.80 1.75
N PRO A 56 11.59 -3.45 0.83
CA PRO A 56 10.84 -2.75 -0.22
C PRO A 56 9.86 -1.72 0.35
N GLU A 57 9.72 -0.58 -0.32
CA GLU A 57 8.79 0.47 0.07
C GLU A 57 7.56 0.46 -0.85
N LEU A 58 6.36 0.52 -0.27
CA LEU A 58 5.13 0.83 -1.01
C LEU A 58 4.80 2.32 -0.89
N SER A 59 4.12 2.88 -1.89
CA SER A 59 3.63 4.26 -1.88
C SER A 59 2.13 4.30 -1.66
N ALA A 60 1.69 5.11 -0.70
CA ALA A 60 0.28 5.48 -0.56
C ALA A 60 0.05 6.76 -1.37
N ASP A 61 -0.15 6.62 -2.67
CA ASP A 61 -0.18 7.71 -3.65
C ASP A 61 -1.57 7.94 -4.28
N ASN A 62 -2.58 7.15 -3.90
CA ASN A 62 -3.95 7.43 -4.26
C ASN A 62 -4.48 8.61 -3.43
N ILE A 63 -4.63 9.76 -4.06
CA ILE A 63 -5.15 10.98 -3.44
C ILE A 63 -6.67 10.92 -3.45
N LEU A 64 -7.29 10.97 -2.27
CA LEU A 64 -8.71 10.72 -2.08
C LEU A 64 -9.44 11.98 -1.60
N TRP A 65 -10.66 12.20 -2.10
CA TRP A 65 -11.68 13.17 -1.63
C TRP A 65 -11.25 14.64 -1.48
N LYS A 66 -9.98 14.95 -1.51
CA LYS A 66 -9.43 16.31 -1.42
C LYS A 66 -8.39 16.54 -2.51
N PRO A 67 -8.15 17.80 -2.92
CA PRO A 67 -7.07 18.12 -3.83
C PRO A 67 -5.70 17.70 -3.28
N ASP A 68 -4.77 17.37 -4.16
CA ASP A 68 -3.37 17.12 -3.80
C ASP A 68 -2.76 18.37 -3.14
N CYS A 69 -2.26 18.21 -1.93
CA CYS A 69 -1.57 19.24 -1.16
C CYS A 69 -0.05 18.97 -1.06
N GLY A 70 0.48 18.06 -1.88
CA GLY A 70 1.91 17.73 -1.94
C GLY A 70 2.40 16.76 -0.86
N ILE A 71 1.50 16.23 -0.02
CA ILE A 71 1.83 15.20 0.98
C ILE A 71 2.05 13.86 0.27
N ARG A 72 3.04 13.09 0.74
CA ARG A 72 3.32 11.73 0.27
C ARG A 72 3.49 10.82 1.47
N ALA A 73 3.03 9.57 1.34
CA ALA A 73 3.14 8.59 2.42
C ALA A 73 3.62 7.24 1.89
N PHE A 74 4.29 6.50 2.76
CA PHE A 74 4.99 5.28 2.40
C PHE A 74 4.89 4.25 3.52
N GLY A 75 5.04 2.98 3.18
CA GLY A 75 5.08 1.89 4.14
C GLY A 75 6.11 0.83 3.78
N GLN A 76 6.71 0.24 4.81
CA GLN A 76 7.62 -0.90 4.70
C GLN A 76 7.23 -1.95 5.73
N PHE A 77 7.26 -3.21 5.33
CA PHE A 77 6.81 -4.32 6.16
C PHE A 77 7.76 -5.50 6.05
N CYS A 78 8.15 -6.05 7.17
CA CYS A 78 8.88 -7.30 7.25
C CYS A 78 8.44 -8.08 8.49
N TYR A 79 8.85 -9.33 8.59
CA TYR A 79 8.46 -10.17 9.72
C TYR A 79 9.57 -11.13 10.14
N ASP A 80 9.47 -11.62 11.36
CA ASP A 80 10.21 -12.79 11.84
C ASP A 80 9.24 -13.83 12.42
N ASP A 81 9.74 -14.80 13.15
CA ASP A 81 8.92 -15.85 13.75
C ASP A 81 8.01 -15.33 14.90
N SER A 82 8.22 -14.10 15.36
CA SER A 82 7.55 -13.52 16.54
C SER A 82 6.65 -12.33 16.24
N SER A 83 6.97 -11.53 15.23
CA SER A 83 6.34 -10.22 14.99
C SER A 83 6.30 -9.82 13.53
N LEU A 84 5.26 -9.09 13.16
CA LEU A 84 5.22 -8.26 11.95
C LEU A 84 5.76 -6.86 12.34
N TYR A 85 6.80 -6.41 11.66
CA TYR A 85 7.40 -5.09 11.83
C TYR A 85 6.86 -4.13 10.80
N VAL A 86 6.51 -2.94 11.23
CA VAL A 86 5.88 -1.90 10.42
C VAL A 86 6.67 -0.61 10.56
N HIS A 87 7.02 -0.03 9.42
CA HIS A 87 7.54 1.32 9.31
C HIS A 87 6.63 2.10 8.35
N LEU A 88 6.06 3.19 8.83
CA LEU A 88 5.28 4.11 8.02
C LEU A 88 5.93 5.50 8.09
N ARG A 89 5.97 6.20 6.96
CA ARG A 89 6.48 7.58 6.92
C ARG A 89 5.61 8.47 6.03
N ALA A 90 5.62 9.75 6.33
CA ALA A 90 5.00 10.77 5.51
C ALA A 90 5.96 11.94 5.29
N VAL A 91 5.99 12.45 4.06
CA VAL A 91 6.60 13.73 3.71
C VAL A 91 5.50 14.79 3.81
N GLU A 92 5.57 15.59 4.86
CA GLU A 92 4.62 16.67 5.16
C GLU A 92 5.31 17.76 5.98
N LYS A 93 5.10 19.03 5.63
CA LYS A 93 5.76 20.14 6.32
C LYS A 93 5.01 20.59 7.58
N GLU A 94 3.70 20.53 7.54
CA GLU A 94 2.84 20.99 8.62
C GLU A 94 2.26 19.79 9.36
N ILE A 95 2.85 19.47 10.51
CA ILE A 95 2.50 18.30 11.31
C ILE A 95 1.59 18.71 12.46
N ARG A 96 0.33 18.30 12.41
CA ARG A 96 -0.58 18.41 13.54
C ARG A 96 -0.39 17.23 14.50
N ALA A 97 -0.18 17.52 15.79
CA ALA A 97 0.07 16.53 16.85
C ALA A 97 -0.57 16.99 18.17
N SER A 98 -1.90 17.06 18.20
CA SER A 98 -2.66 17.61 19.32
C SER A 98 -3.00 16.60 20.42
N PHE A 99 -3.16 15.33 20.04
CA PHE A 99 -3.58 14.30 20.98
C PHE A 99 -2.38 13.60 21.60
N THR A 100 -2.46 13.40 22.93
CA THR A 100 -1.41 12.76 23.75
C THR A 100 -1.92 11.62 24.62
N ALA A 101 -3.23 11.34 24.61
CA ALA A 101 -3.85 10.31 25.42
C ALA A 101 -4.30 9.10 24.57
N PRO A 102 -4.29 7.88 25.11
CA PRO A 102 -4.88 6.72 24.46
C PRO A 102 -6.34 6.94 24.08
N LEU A 103 -6.80 6.27 23.05
CA LEU A 103 -8.18 6.34 22.54
C LEU A 103 -8.60 7.72 22.03
N SER A 104 -7.70 8.66 21.90
CA SER A 104 -7.99 9.93 21.26
C SER A 104 -8.31 9.74 19.78
N PRO A 105 -9.08 10.65 19.16
CA PRO A 105 -9.39 10.60 17.74
C PRO A 105 -8.17 11.03 16.90
N VAL A 106 -7.15 10.18 16.87
CA VAL A 106 -5.82 10.44 16.27
C VAL A 106 -5.87 10.72 14.77
N TYR A 107 -6.91 10.25 14.07
CA TYR A 107 -7.19 10.56 12.67
C TYR A 107 -7.38 12.07 12.39
N GLN A 108 -7.66 12.86 13.42
CA GLN A 108 -7.75 14.32 13.30
C GLN A 108 -6.38 15.02 13.26
N ASP A 109 -5.34 14.34 13.73
CA ASP A 109 -3.94 14.78 13.61
C ASP A 109 -3.34 14.32 12.28
N SER A 110 -2.06 14.62 12.06
CA SER A 110 -1.27 14.01 10.97
C SER A 110 -1.13 12.51 11.23
N CYS A 111 -2.10 11.69 10.83
CA CYS A 111 -2.16 10.28 11.17
C CYS A 111 -1.56 9.38 10.09
N LEU A 112 -0.88 8.31 10.48
CA LEU A 112 -0.48 7.19 9.63
C LEU A 112 -1.18 5.94 10.10
N GLU A 113 -1.73 5.16 9.14
CA GLU A 113 -2.62 4.07 9.48
C GLU A 113 -2.27 2.81 8.68
N PHE A 114 -2.42 1.67 9.32
CA PHE A 114 -2.32 0.36 8.70
C PHE A 114 -3.51 -0.49 9.10
N PHE A 115 -4.31 -0.88 8.10
CA PHE A 115 -5.45 -1.75 8.28
C PHE A 115 -5.16 -3.09 7.63
N PHE A 116 -5.43 -4.20 8.33
CA PHE A 116 -5.19 -5.52 7.77
C PHE A 116 -6.16 -6.58 8.28
N MET A 117 -6.42 -7.55 7.43
CA MET A 117 -7.26 -8.71 7.67
C MET A 117 -6.56 -9.96 7.16
N PRO A 118 -6.28 -10.98 8.00
CA PRO A 118 -5.76 -12.24 7.51
C PRO A 118 -6.71 -12.89 6.50
N GLU A 119 -6.17 -13.54 5.48
CA GLU A 119 -6.95 -14.19 4.44
C GLU A 119 -7.99 -15.17 5.02
N GLY A 120 -9.20 -15.16 4.43
CA GLY A 120 -10.31 -16.02 4.88
C GLY A 120 -10.96 -15.61 6.20
N ARG A 121 -10.60 -14.43 6.75
CA ARG A 121 -11.25 -13.86 7.95
C ARG A 121 -12.25 -12.79 7.55
N ASP A 122 -13.12 -12.42 8.50
CA ASP A 122 -14.21 -11.47 8.29
C ASP A 122 -14.03 -10.17 9.09
N ARG A 123 -12.95 -10.04 9.86
CA ARG A 123 -12.63 -8.86 10.65
C ARG A 123 -11.21 -8.39 10.38
N TYR A 124 -11.04 -7.09 10.27
CA TYR A 124 -9.75 -6.43 10.13
C TYR A 124 -9.38 -5.71 11.42
N PHE A 125 -8.08 -5.45 11.58
CA PHE A 125 -7.55 -4.53 12.57
C PHE A 125 -7.25 -3.19 11.89
N ASN A 126 -7.55 -2.06 12.56
CA ASN A 126 -7.04 -0.76 12.17
C ASN A 126 -6.07 -0.25 13.25
N PHE A 127 -4.84 0.03 12.83
CA PHE A 127 -3.82 0.69 13.64
C PHE A 127 -3.69 2.12 13.14
N GLU A 128 -4.02 3.10 13.98
CA GLU A 128 -3.97 4.52 13.67
C GLU A 128 -3.04 5.20 14.67
N ILE A 129 -1.96 5.84 14.18
CA ILE A 129 -0.92 6.40 15.05
C ILE A 129 -0.64 7.85 14.63
N ASN A 130 -0.77 8.77 15.59
CA ASN A 130 -0.44 10.17 15.40
C ASN A 130 1.05 10.47 15.65
N PRO A 131 1.56 11.70 15.40
CA PRO A 131 2.97 12.03 15.58
C PRO A 131 3.48 11.96 17.03
N ASN A 132 2.60 11.94 18.02
CA ASN A 132 2.95 11.76 19.42
C ASN A 132 3.06 10.27 19.83
N GLY A 133 2.84 9.33 18.89
CA GLY A 133 2.83 7.90 19.15
C GLY A 133 1.55 7.41 19.82
N CYS A 134 0.51 8.24 19.90
CA CYS A 134 -0.79 7.78 20.40
C CYS A 134 -1.40 6.80 19.43
N LEU A 135 -1.72 5.62 19.94
CA LEU A 135 -2.37 4.54 19.21
C LEU A 135 -3.88 4.57 19.43
N TYR A 136 -4.63 4.50 18.33
CA TYR A 136 -6.02 4.09 18.29
C TYR A 136 -6.13 2.79 17.51
N ILE A 137 -6.76 1.78 18.09
CA ILE A 137 -6.86 0.45 17.50
C ILE A 137 -8.24 -0.14 17.73
N GLU A 138 -8.81 -0.70 16.66
CA GLU A 138 -10.07 -1.44 16.70
C GLU A 138 -9.96 -2.75 15.93
N CYS A 139 -10.93 -3.63 16.12
CA CYS A 139 -11.15 -4.84 15.33
C CYS A 139 -12.61 -4.90 14.92
N GLY A 140 -12.90 -5.15 13.66
CA GLY A 140 -14.28 -5.21 13.17
C GLY A 140 -14.43 -5.61 11.72
N ARG A 141 -15.69 -5.68 11.24
CA ARG A 141 -16.03 -6.05 9.86
C ARG A 141 -16.15 -4.84 8.94
N ASP A 142 -16.67 -3.76 9.48
CA ASP A 142 -16.90 -2.52 8.75
C ASP A 142 -16.88 -1.33 9.71
N ARG A 143 -17.16 -0.12 9.22
CA ARG A 143 -17.17 1.11 10.01
C ARG A 143 -18.13 1.08 11.22
N ARG A 144 -19.18 0.24 11.23
CA ARG A 144 -20.23 0.22 12.25
C ARG A 144 -20.16 -1.01 13.14
N ASP A 145 -19.63 -2.12 12.66
CA ASP A 145 -19.45 -3.38 13.39
C ASP A 145 -17.99 -3.56 13.78
N ARG A 146 -17.52 -2.78 14.76
CA ARG A 146 -16.16 -2.86 15.30
C ARG A 146 -16.13 -2.46 16.77
N PHE A 147 -15.09 -2.88 17.45
CA PHE A 147 -14.87 -2.58 18.86
C PHE A 147 -13.44 -2.13 19.11
N VAL A 148 -13.31 -1.18 20.03
CA VAL A 148 -12.02 -0.61 20.44
C VAL A 148 -11.25 -1.63 21.26
N LEU A 149 -9.97 -1.78 20.96
CA LEU A 149 -9.04 -2.60 21.73
C LEU A 149 -8.26 -1.69 22.69
N TYR A 150 -8.40 -1.93 23.98
CA TYR A 150 -7.69 -1.17 24.99
C TYR A 150 -7.04 -2.06 26.04
N ARG A 151 -5.75 -1.84 26.21
CA ARG A 151 -4.95 -2.27 27.36
C ARG A 151 -3.93 -1.16 27.62
N SER A 152 -3.62 -0.93 28.89
CA SER A 152 -2.70 0.14 29.28
C SER A 152 -1.26 -0.05 28.76
N ASP A 153 -0.88 -1.30 28.43
CA ASP A 153 0.45 -1.69 27.96
C ASP A 153 0.57 -1.84 26.44
N LEU A 154 -0.48 -1.53 25.66
CA LEU A 154 -0.44 -1.76 24.19
C LEU A 154 0.65 -0.95 23.48
N GLN A 155 0.88 0.30 23.88
CA GLN A 155 1.95 1.11 23.30
C GLN A 155 3.34 0.50 23.52
N GLU A 156 3.60 0.02 24.75
CA GLU A 156 4.84 -0.67 25.10
C GLU A 156 4.94 -2.02 24.38
N ARG A 157 3.85 -2.79 24.36
CA ARG A 157 3.79 -4.09 23.69
C ARG A 157 4.08 -4.00 22.20
N PHE A 158 3.55 -2.97 21.53
CA PHE A 158 3.83 -2.74 20.13
C PHE A 158 5.14 -1.98 19.87
N GLN A 159 5.86 -1.57 20.91
CA GLN A 159 7.13 -0.84 20.82
C GLN A 159 7.04 0.39 19.89
N ILE A 160 5.95 1.16 20.02
CA ILE A 160 5.71 2.30 19.16
C ILE A 160 6.78 3.37 19.38
N ARG A 161 7.49 3.74 18.30
CA ARG A 161 8.47 4.81 18.25
C ARG A 161 8.13 5.73 17.10
N THR A 162 8.13 7.04 17.35
CA THR A 162 7.91 8.07 16.33
C THR A 162 9.12 8.98 16.21
N GLU A 163 9.40 9.39 14.99
CA GLU A 163 10.41 10.39 14.66
C GLU A 163 9.77 11.47 13.79
N ARG A 164 10.27 12.69 13.88
CA ARG A 164 9.85 13.81 13.04
C ARG A 164 10.96 14.83 12.88
N ASP A 165 11.00 15.44 11.72
CA ASP A 165 11.89 16.54 11.39
C ASP A 165 11.15 17.60 10.53
N GLU A 166 11.89 18.51 9.90
CA GLU A 166 11.35 19.55 9.02
C GLU A 166 10.75 19.03 7.70
N ASN A 167 11.03 17.78 7.33
CA ASN A 167 10.59 17.16 6.08
C ASN A 167 9.37 16.25 6.26
N GLY A 168 9.12 15.78 7.49
CA GLY A 168 8.01 14.88 7.73
C GLY A 168 8.09 14.12 9.04
N ARG A 169 7.47 12.96 9.04
CA ARG A 169 7.38 12.09 10.21
C ARG A 169 7.44 10.62 9.85
N GLU A 170 7.85 9.84 10.83
CA GLU A 170 7.93 8.38 10.74
C GLU A 170 7.37 7.73 11.99
N VAL A 171 6.86 6.53 11.84
CA VAL A 171 6.46 5.66 12.94
C VAL A 171 6.95 4.24 12.70
N TYR A 172 7.54 3.66 13.72
CA TYR A 172 8.00 2.28 13.76
C TYR A 172 7.27 1.54 14.87
N TYR A 173 6.81 0.34 14.58
CA TYR A 173 6.20 -0.53 15.59
C TYR A 173 6.24 -1.99 15.17
N GLN A 174 5.92 -2.86 16.09
CA GLN A 174 5.75 -4.29 15.82
C GLN A 174 4.34 -4.76 16.21
N ILE A 175 3.84 -5.76 15.52
CA ILE A 175 2.60 -6.45 15.86
C ILE A 175 2.96 -7.89 16.21
N PRO A 176 3.00 -8.24 17.51
CA PRO A 176 3.36 -9.58 17.93
C PRO A 176 2.39 -10.65 17.44
N LEU A 177 2.91 -11.80 17.03
CA LEU A 177 2.12 -12.94 16.56
C LEU A 177 1.08 -13.39 17.60
N ASP A 178 1.44 -13.39 18.87
CA ASP A 178 0.56 -13.75 19.97
C ASP A 178 -0.59 -12.75 20.17
N PHE A 179 -0.42 -11.48 19.78
CA PHE A 179 -1.53 -10.51 19.75
C PHE A 179 -2.56 -10.87 18.68
N ILE A 180 -2.12 -11.20 17.46
CA ILE A 180 -3.04 -11.60 16.39
C ILE A 180 -3.76 -12.90 16.76
N ARG A 181 -3.06 -13.82 17.41
CA ARG A 181 -3.60 -15.11 17.88
C ARG A 181 -4.65 -15.00 18.98
N LEU A 182 -4.77 -13.88 19.68
CA LEU A 182 -5.92 -13.65 20.57
C LEU A 182 -7.27 -13.65 19.82
N PHE A 183 -7.25 -13.27 18.54
CA PHE A 183 -8.43 -13.19 17.67
C PHE A 183 -8.48 -14.36 16.67
N TYR A 184 -7.33 -14.80 16.19
CA TYR A 184 -7.15 -15.86 15.20
C TYR A 184 -6.11 -16.87 15.71
N PRO A 185 -6.50 -17.82 16.56
CA PRO A 185 -5.55 -18.70 17.26
C PRO A 185 -4.64 -19.54 16.34
N ASP A 186 -5.10 -19.82 15.13
CA ASP A 186 -4.39 -20.60 14.10
C ASP A 186 -3.54 -19.72 13.14
N PHE A 187 -3.52 -18.41 13.33
CA PHE A 187 -2.76 -17.50 12.46
C PHE A 187 -1.26 -17.77 12.53
N GLN A 188 -0.62 -17.69 11.36
CA GLN A 188 0.83 -17.72 11.18
C GLN A 188 1.23 -16.65 10.16
N PHE A 189 2.47 -16.20 10.21
CA PHE A 189 3.03 -15.31 9.20
C PHE A 189 3.32 -16.10 7.91
N SER A 190 2.26 -16.41 7.19
CA SER A 190 2.28 -17.11 5.90
C SER A 190 1.01 -16.78 5.12
N GLY A 191 1.03 -16.99 3.80
CA GLY A 191 -0.11 -16.68 2.93
C GLY A 191 -0.30 -15.18 2.74
N ILE A 192 -1.54 -14.70 2.85
CA ILE A 192 -1.94 -13.34 2.48
C ILE A 192 -2.52 -12.58 3.68
N LEU A 193 -2.14 -11.32 3.80
CA LEU A 193 -2.91 -10.30 4.51
C LEU A 193 -3.61 -9.42 3.48
N ASN A 194 -4.94 -9.32 3.53
CA ASN A 194 -5.63 -8.24 2.84
C ASN A 194 -5.43 -6.96 3.66
N ALA A 195 -4.89 -5.90 3.05
CA ALA A 195 -4.46 -4.74 3.81
C ALA A 195 -4.53 -3.44 3.01
N ASN A 196 -4.51 -2.33 3.71
CA ASN A 196 -4.27 -1.02 3.11
C ASN A 196 -3.45 -0.14 4.06
N VAL A 197 -2.71 0.81 3.48
CA VAL A 197 -1.95 1.82 4.20
C VAL A 197 -2.57 3.17 3.89
N TYR A 198 -2.74 3.99 4.94
CA TYR A 198 -3.39 5.27 4.82
C TYR A 198 -2.59 6.39 5.46
N LYS A 199 -2.79 7.58 4.95
CA LYS A 199 -2.40 8.84 5.55
C LYS A 199 -3.59 9.75 5.58
N CYS A 200 -3.91 10.29 6.75
CA CYS A 200 -4.95 11.30 6.90
C CYS A 200 -4.53 12.46 7.79
N GLY A 201 -5.38 13.48 7.79
CA GLY A 201 -5.21 14.68 8.60
C GLY A 201 -6.48 15.51 8.59
N ASP A 202 -7.56 14.99 9.23
CA ASP A 202 -8.91 15.60 9.15
C ASP A 202 -8.97 17.04 9.65
N LYS A 203 -8.11 17.40 10.62
CA LYS A 203 -8.08 18.73 11.26
C LYS A 203 -6.74 19.45 11.08
N THR A 204 -5.92 19.00 10.14
CA THR A 204 -4.74 19.76 9.68
C THR A 204 -5.19 21.00 8.92
N ASP A 205 -4.31 21.96 8.71
CA ASP A 205 -4.62 23.17 7.95
C ASP A 205 -5.00 22.86 6.49
N HIS A 206 -4.46 21.74 5.97
CA HIS A 206 -4.82 21.15 4.67
C HIS A 206 -5.35 19.74 4.86
N PRO A 207 -6.67 19.53 5.11
CA PRO A 207 -7.24 18.20 5.25
C PRO A 207 -6.96 17.32 4.03
N HIS A 208 -6.42 16.12 4.25
CA HIS A 208 -5.95 15.23 3.19
C HIS A 208 -6.17 13.77 3.55
N TYR A 209 -6.26 12.94 2.51
CA TYR A 209 -6.46 11.49 2.61
C TYR A 209 -5.72 10.81 1.47
N LEU A 210 -4.82 9.89 1.81
CA LEU A 210 -4.10 9.07 0.86
C LEU A 210 -4.25 7.59 1.21
N SER A 211 -4.17 6.72 0.20
CA SER A 211 -4.14 5.28 0.38
C SER A 211 -3.15 4.59 -0.56
N TRP A 212 -2.68 3.43 -0.15
CA TRP A 212 -1.91 2.55 -1.04
C TRP A 212 -2.82 1.95 -2.12
N ASN A 213 -3.89 1.25 -1.75
CA ASN A 213 -4.89 0.77 -2.71
C ASN A 213 -6.04 1.77 -2.85
N PRO A 214 -6.59 1.95 -4.06
CA PRO A 214 -7.71 2.85 -4.29
C PRO A 214 -8.91 2.55 -3.40
N ILE A 215 -9.64 3.58 -3.00
CA ILE A 215 -10.90 3.46 -2.26
C ILE A 215 -12.07 3.80 -3.19
N THR A 216 -13.08 2.93 -3.20
CA THR A 216 -14.25 3.08 -4.08
C THR A 216 -15.35 3.99 -3.49
N SER A 217 -15.23 4.41 -2.22
CA SER A 217 -16.21 5.30 -1.57
C SER A 217 -16.14 6.74 -2.11
N GLU A 218 -17.30 7.33 -2.39
CA GLU A 218 -17.42 8.74 -2.76
C GLU A 218 -17.18 9.71 -1.59
N LYS A 219 -17.25 9.23 -0.36
CA LYS A 219 -17.08 10.01 0.87
C LYS A 219 -15.91 9.44 1.70
N PRO A 220 -15.25 10.27 2.53
CA PRO A 220 -14.16 9.80 3.38
C PRO A 220 -14.56 8.60 4.24
N ASP A 221 -14.02 7.44 3.90
CA ASP A 221 -14.22 6.18 4.60
C ASP A 221 -13.11 5.18 4.27
N PHE A 222 -12.17 4.96 5.18
CA PHE A 222 -11.10 3.96 5.06
C PHE A 222 -11.53 2.55 5.51
N HIS A 223 -12.67 2.45 6.21
CA HIS A 223 -13.17 1.19 6.77
C HIS A 223 -13.88 0.32 5.71
N ARG A 224 -13.16 0.01 4.64
CA ARG A 224 -13.65 -0.69 3.46
C ARG A 224 -12.73 -1.87 3.14
N PRO A 225 -12.89 -3.00 3.84
CA PRO A 225 -12.04 -4.18 3.63
C PRO A 225 -12.15 -4.75 2.21
N GLU A 226 -13.22 -4.45 1.47
CA GLU A 226 -13.38 -4.81 0.05
C GLU A 226 -12.42 -4.05 -0.88
N ASP A 227 -11.84 -2.94 -0.44
CA ASP A 227 -10.87 -2.12 -1.18
C ASP A 227 -9.41 -2.41 -0.73
N PHE A 228 -9.18 -3.45 0.07
CA PHE A 228 -7.83 -3.82 0.50
C PHE A 228 -7.06 -4.49 -0.64
N GLY A 229 -5.75 -4.23 -0.69
CA GLY A 229 -4.81 -4.94 -1.53
C GLY A 229 -4.24 -6.18 -0.83
N MET A 230 -3.30 -6.84 -1.47
CA MET A 230 -2.71 -8.09 -0.99
C MET A 230 -1.27 -7.86 -0.50
N MET A 231 -0.99 -8.20 0.75
CA MET A 231 0.37 -8.34 1.27
C MET A 231 0.69 -9.82 1.43
N ILE A 232 1.78 -10.28 0.83
CA ILE A 232 2.14 -11.69 0.71
C ILE A 232 3.39 -11.96 1.54
N PHE A 233 3.30 -12.88 2.50
CA PHE A 233 4.47 -13.31 3.26
C PHE A 233 5.40 -14.13 2.37
N GLU A 234 6.64 -13.66 2.19
CA GLU A 234 7.69 -14.44 1.52
C GLU A 234 8.26 -15.51 2.49
N ASN A 235 8.48 -16.72 1.97
CA ASN A 235 9.03 -17.85 2.73
C ASN A 235 10.56 -17.83 2.75
#